data_7093ca0d3472d37fa8203a7b3fe3c2fb
#
_entry.id   7093ca0d3472d37fa8203a7b3fe3c2fb
#
_cell.length_a   1.000
_cell.length_b   1.000
_cell.length_c   1.000
_cell.angle_alpha   90.00
_cell.angle_beta   90.00
_cell.angle_gamma   90.00
#
_symmetry.space_group_name_H-M   'P 1'
#
loop_
_entity.id
_entity.type
_entity.pdbx_description
1 polymer ?
#
loop_
_entity_poly.entity_id
_entity_poly.type
_entity_poly.pdbx_seq_one_letter_code
_entity_poly.pdbx_strand_id
1 'polypeptide(L)'
;MFGHSIPLFSVLKSLAAPIGSRSGPVQHFPVPTPRYIDSSTLVCERSHILSIGKIRMIKIAAMGDNVVDCYISRREMFPGGNCVNVAIHMSRFGAEAAYIGVVAADAAGRVIQAALRDEDVDTSHLRMEGTGKTAYCIIGHRGNNDRYFIRFDLGVSMFEPSAADIQFARRFDAVHIGQSSGLDGWLDAIAPQRLSYDFSTRRDVEHYRRIGPKCFLAAVSGGELSPDEITATIACLRESGADWVLVTRGTKGAVLASAQGVFHTEATPIVAVDTLGAGDSFIARTLYGLVKGEAPATLLQAASRVAAATCGQYGGTGHAAPIDLGEPIAELQD
;
A
#
# COMPACT_ATOMS: atom_id res chain seq x y z
N MET A 1 22.68 24.09 5.28
CA MET A 1 23.49 22.88 5.13
C MET A 1 23.47 22.14 6.46
N PHE A 2 22.61 21.17 6.62
CA PHE A 2 22.75 20.03 7.54
C PHE A 2 21.68 19.05 7.12
N GLY A 3 22.09 18.06 6.33
CA GLY A 3 21.24 16.93 5.96
C GLY A 3 21.03 16.04 7.16
N HIS A 4 19.83 16.03 7.72
CA HIS A 4 19.43 15.00 8.65
C HIS A 4 18.98 13.77 7.86
N SER A 5 19.93 12.87 7.63
CA SER A 5 19.64 11.51 7.19
C SER A 5 18.76 10.83 8.24
N ILE A 6 17.48 10.67 7.94
CA ILE A 6 16.55 9.90 8.78
C ILE A 6 16.99 8.43 8.64
N PRO A 7 17.29 7.72 9.74
CA PRO A 7 17.69 6.33 9.64
C PRO A 7 16.48 5.47 9.23
N LEU A 8 16.41 5.10 7.96
CA LEU A 8 15.43 4.14 7.40
C LEU A 8 15.49 2.76 8.11
N PHE A 9 16.54 2.54 8.89
CA PHE A 9 16.78 1.30 9.64
C PHE A 9 15.66 0.92 10.62
N SER A 10 14.90 1.88 11.15
CA SER A 10 13.78 1.57 12.04
C SER A 10 12.54 1.09 11.30
N VAL A 11 12.35 1.52 10.06
CA VAL A 11 11.17 1.20 9.24
C VAL A 11 11.19 -0.26 8.77
N LEU A 12 12.40 -0.77 8.47
CA LEU A 12 12.56 -2.11 7.89
C LEU A 12 12.63 -3.23 8.95
N LYS A 13 12.99 -2.93 10.20
CA LYS A 13 13.07 -3.95 11.28
C LYS A 13 11.73 -4.45 11.79
N SER A 14 10.66 -3.67 11.64
CA SER A 14 9.34 -4.01 12.19
C SER A 14 8.52 -5.00 11.35
N LEU A 15 8.99 -5.36 10.14
CA LEU A 15 8.28 -6.29 9.24
C LEU A 15 8.55 -7.78 9.52
N ALA A 16 9.38 -8.10 10.51
CA ALA A 16 9.74 -9.48 10.86
C ALA A 16 9.17 -9.88 12.22
N ALA A 17 7.88 -10.24 12.28
CA ALA A 17 7.32 -10.93 13.43
C ALA A 17 7.44 -12.45 13.25
N PRO A 18 7.81 -13.24 14.27
CA PRO A 18 7.96 -14.68 14.18
C PRO A 18 6.60 -15.38 14.05
N ILE A 19 6.45 -16.23 13.03
CA ILE A 19 5.27 -17.10 12.86
C ILE A 19 5.50 -18.38 13.64
N GLY A 20 4.73 -18.57 14.73
CA GLY A 20 4.74 -19.79 15.53
C GLY A 20 4.19 -21.00 14.74
N SER A 21 4.99 -22.05 14.63
CA SER A 21 4.64 -23.30 13.95
C SER A 21 3.66 -24.14 14.80
N ARG A 22 2.48 -24.45 14.25
CA ARG A 22 1.68 -25.63 14.66
C ARG A 22 1.29 -26.41 13.42
N SER A 23 1.80 -27.63 13.31
CA SER A 23 1.48 -28.63 12.29
C SER A 23 0.18 -29.35 12.61
N GLY A 24 -0.83 -29.21 11.76
CA GLY A 24 -2.04 -30.04 11.75
C GLY A 24 -2.37 -30.46 10.31
N PRO A 25 -3.09 -31.56 10.05
CA PRO A 25 -3.26 -32.15 8.73
C PRO A 25 -4.17 -31.29 7.84
N VAL A 26 -3.74 -31.13 6.58
CA VAL A 26 -4.44 -30.37 5.53
C VAL A 26 -5.61 -31.20 4.98
N GLN A 27 -6.83 -30.67 5.09
CA GLN A 27 -8.00 -31.15 4.33
C GLN A 27 -8.17 -30.30 3.08
N HIS A 28 -8.13 -30.97 1.91
CA HIS A 28 -8.40 -30.36 0.62
C HIS A 28 -9.92 -30.19 0.41
N PHE A 29 -10.37 -28.95 0.24
CA PHE A 29 -11.71 -28.65 -0.28
C PHE A 29 -11.62 -28.19 -1.75
N PRO A 30 -12.50 -28.68 -2.65
CA PRO A 30 -12.47 -28.26 -4.05
C PRO A 30 -13.01 -26.82 -4.22
N VAL A 31 -12.30 -26.04 -5.04
CA VAL A 31 -12.69 -24.70 -5.45
C VAL A 31 -13.81 -24.78 -6.47
N PRO A 32 -14.96 -24.11 -6.30
CA PRO A 32 -16.02 -24.10 -7.31
C PRO A 32 -15.66 -23.19 -8.48
N THR A 33 -15.73 -23.73 -9.70
CA THR A 33 -15.60 -22.97 -10.96
C THR A 33 -16.79 -22.02 -11.15
N PRO A 34 -16.58 -20.80 -11.68
CA PRO A 34 -17.66 -19.87 -11.95
C PRO A 34 -18.54 -20.40 -13.11
N ARG A 35 -19.84 -20.52 -12.87
CA ARG A 35 -20.82 -20.82 -13.91
C ARG A 35 -21.15 -19.56 -14.68
N TYR A 36 -20.97 -19.62 -15.99
CA TYR A 36 -21.47 -18.66 -16.96
C TYR A 36 -23.00 -18.58 -16.87
N ILE A 37 -23.54 -17.37 -16.73
CA ILE A 37 -25.00 -17.14 -16.84
C ILE A 37 -25.26 -16.71 -18.28
N ASP A 38 -26.08 -17.51 -18.97
CA ASP A 38 -26.52 -17.29 -20.34
C ASP A 38 -27.41 -16.05 -20.43
N SER A 39 -27.13 -15.22 -21.42
CA SER A 39 -27.73 -13.90 -21.65
C SER A 39 -29.03 -13.92 -22.50
N SER A 40 -29.87 -14.92 -22.37
CA SER A 40 -31.08 -14.99 -23.17
C SER A 40 -32.35 -15.26 -22.33
N THR A 41 -32.75 -14.36 -21.46
CA THR A 41 -34.17 -14.18 -21.09
C THR A 41 -34.32 -12.96 -20.16
N LEU A 42 -34.54 -11.79 -20.71
CA LEU A 42 -35.24 -10.69 -20.03
C LEU A 42 -35.95 -9.84 -21.07
N VAL A 43 -37.20 -10.28 -21.35
CA VAL A 43 -38.18 -9.43 -22.05
C VAL A 43 -38.72 -8.42 -21.05
N CYS A 44 -38.56 -7.18 -21.42
CA CYS A 44 -38.79 -5.93 -20.74
C CYS A 44 -40.29 -5.67 -20.46
N GLU A 45 -40.65 -5.30 -19.23
CA GLU A 45 -41.74 -4.37 -18.99
C GLU A 45 -41.15 -2.95 -18.80
N ARG A 46 -41.46 -2.07 -19.75
CA ARG A 46 -41.18 -0.64 -19.69
C ARG A 46 -42.16 0.01 -18.72
N SER A 47 -41.66 0.55 -17.63
CA SER A 47 -42.10 1.84 -17.06
C SER A 47 -41.54 1.99 -15.62
N HIS A 48 -40.74 2.92 -15.46
CA HIS A 48 -40.07 3.60 -14.33
C HIS A 48 -38.56 3.55 -14.45
N ILE A 49 -38.05 4.31 -15.41
CA ILE A 49 -36.62 4.71 -15.39
C ILE A 49 -36.45 5.67 -14.21
N LEU A 50 -36.20 5.10 -13.05
CA LEU A 50 -35.50 5.85 -12.00
C LEU A 50 -34.16 6.31 -12.61
N SER A 51 -33.94 7.62 -12.63
CA SER A 51 -32.67 8.23 -12.98
C SER A 51 -31.57 7.53 -12.21
N ILE A 52 -30.88 6.57 -12.86
CA ILE A 52 -29.63 6.02 -12.35
C ILE A 52 -28.65 7.18 -12.44
N GLY A 53 -28.50 7.91 -11.34
CA GLY A 53 -27.47 8.92 -11.21
C GLY A 53 -26.17 8.26 -11.69
N LYS A 54 -25.44 8.90 -12.60
CA LYS A 54 -24.12 8.44 -13.06
C LYS A 54 -23.34 8.06 -11.82
N ILE A 55 -23.05 6.75 -11.62
CA ILE A 55 -22.14 6.29 -10.57
C ILE A 55 -20.82 6.99 -10.87
N ARG A 56 -20.49 8.00 -10.07
CA ARG A 56 -19.22 8.73 -10.23
C ARG A 56 -18.10 7.77 -9.89
N MET A 57 -17.22 7.52 -10.84
CA MET A 57 -16.02 6.72 -10.61
C MET A 57 -15.11 7.45 -9.63
N ILE A 58 -14.64 6.76 -8.61
CA ILE A 58 -13.70 7.28 -7.61
C ILE A 58 -12.33 7.39 -8.26
N LYS A 59 -11.66 8.54 -8.07
CA LYS A 59 -10.32 8.82 -8.60
C LYS A 59 -9.33 8.91 -7.45
N ILE A 60 -8.31 8.06 -7.45
CA ILE A 60 -7.29 8.04 -6.40
C ILE A 60 -5.91 7.98 -7.03
N ALA A 61 -5.05 8.93 -6.66
CA ALA A 61 -3.64 8.89 -6.99
C ALA A 61 -2.80 8.41 -5.81
N ALA A 62 -1.70 7.72 -6.08
CA ALA A 62 -0.62 7.52 -5.12
C ALA A 62 0.63 8.24 -5.63
N MET A 63 1.30 8.99 -4.76
CA MET A 63 2.49 9.77 -5.11
C MET A 63 3.62 9.43 -4.15
N GLY A 64 4.76 8.98 -4.68
CA GLY A 64 5.92 8.75 -3.85
C GLY A 64 6.75 7.54 -4.21
N ASP A 65 7.15 6.82 -3.18
CA ASP A 65 8.12 5.75 -3.25
C ASP A 65 7.73 4.57 -4.13
N ASN A 66 8.74 3.99 -4.72
CA ASN A 66 8.71 2.71 -5.40
C ASN A 66 9.99 1.93 -5.07
N VAL A 67 9.95 0.64 -5.27
CA VAL A 67 11.09 -0.25 -5.09
C VAL A 67 10.86 -1.55 -5.87
N VAL A 68 11.89 -2.25 -6.29
CA VAL A 68 11.78 -3.68 -6.59
C VAL A 68 12.27 -4.49 -5.40
N ASP A 69 11.43 -5.40 -4.94
CA ASP A 69 11.73 -6.33 -3.85
C ASP A 69 12.35 -7.60 -4.42
N CYS A 70 13.65 -7.81 -4.21
CA CYS A 70 14.44 -8.90 -4.79
C CYS A 70 14.56 -10.07 -3.81
N TYR A 71 13.92 -11.19 -4.11
CA TYR A 71 13.95 -12.42 -3.32
C TYR A 71 15.05 -13.34 -3.84
N ILE A 72 16.20 -13.36 -3.16
CA ILE A 72 17.39 -14.13 -3.61
C ILE A 72 17.08 -15.62 -3.78
N SER A 73 16.41 -16.22 -2.79
CA SER A 73 16.07 -17.65 -2.80
C SER A 73 15.20 -18.06 -3.99
N ARG A 74 14.47 -17.10 -4.57
CA ARG A 74 13.60 -17.30 -5.73
C ARG A 74 14.23 -16.83 -7.04
N ARG A 75 15.27 -16.02 -6.98
CA ARG A 75 15.85 -15.30 -8.13
C ARG A 75 14.82 -14.43 -8.86
N GLU A 76 13.85 -13.93 -8.11
CA GLU A 76 12.74 -13.10 -8.61
C GLU A 76 12.73 -11.74 -7.92
N MET A 77 12.36 -10.71 -8.67
CA MET A 77 12.04 -9.40 -8.15
C MET A 77 10.58 -9.07 -8.41
N PHE A 78 9.98 -8.32 -7.51
CA PHE A 78 8.58 -7.90 -7.55
C PHE A 78 8.50 -6.39 -7.45
N PRO A 79 7.58 -5.73 -8.19
CA PRO A 79 7.30 -4.31 -7.95
C PRO A 79 6.75 -4.12 -6.55
N GLY A 80 7.18 -3.09 -5.88
CA GLY A 80 6.81 -2.76 -4.51
C GLY A 80 7.00 -1.27 -4.23
N GLY A 81 7.00 -0.95 -2.95
CA GLY A 81 6.89 0.40 -2.43
C GLY A 81 5.45 0.72 -2.06
N ASN A 82 5.28 1.42 -0.94
CA ASN A 82 3.96 1.72 -0.39
C ASN A 82 3.03 2.37 -1.42
N CYS A 83 3.51 3.39 -2.15
CA CYS A 83 2.69 4.13 -3.11
C CYS A 83 2.37 3.30 -4.38
N VAL A 84 3.28 2.48 -4.88
CA VAL A 84 3.02 1.57 -6.02
C VAL A 84 1.99 0.52 -5.62
N ASN A 85 2.16 -0.10 -4.46
CA ASN A 85 1.22 -1.11 -3.95
C ASN A 85 -0.19 -0.53 -3.81
N VAL A 86 -0.31 0.67 -3.22
CA VAL A 86 -1.61 1.33 -3.06
C VAL A 86 -2.23 1.66 -4.42
N ALA A 87 -1.48 2.19 -5.39
CA ALA A 87 -2.01 2.50 -6.73
C ALA A 87 -2.59 1.26 -7.42
N ILE A 88 -1.87 0.15 -7.41
CA ILE A 88 -2.31 -1.11 -8.00
C ILE A 88 -3.57 -1.62 -7.30
N HIS A 89 -3.60 -1.66 -5.97
CA HIS A 89 -4.78 -2.09 -5.25
C HIS A 89 -6.00 -1.19 -5.49
N MET A 90 -5.82 0.13 -5.66
CA MET A 90 -6.90 1.05 -5.99
C MET A 90 -7.53 0.71 -7.35
N SER A 91 -6.72 0.41 -8.37
CA SER A 91 -7.24 -0.04 -9.66
C SER A 91 -8.01 -1.35 -9.54
N ARG A 92 -7.48 -2.34 -8.80
CA ARG A 92 -8.15 -3.63 -8.53
C ARG A 92 -9.51 -3.47 -7.85
N PHE A 93 -9.72 -2.39 -7.09
CA PHE A 93 -11.03 -2.08 -6.47
C PHE A 93 -11.98 -1.33 -7.42
N GLY A 94 -11.53 -1.00 -8.63
CA GLY A 94 -12.32 -0.30 -9.64
C GLY A 94 -12.29 1.23 -9.51
N ALA A 95 -11.28 1.79 -8.84
CA ALA A 95 -11.00 3.23 -8.91
C ALA A 95 -10.28 3.57 -10.22
N GLU A 96 -10.46 4.79 -10.71
CA GLU A 96 -9.55 5.42 -11.66
C GLU A 96 -8.26 5.76 -10.90
N ALA A 97 -7.26 4.88 -11.02
CA ALA A 97 -6.03 4.95 -10.25
C ALA A 97 -4.90 5.59 -11.05
N ALA A 98 -4.03 6.37 -10.40
CA ALA A 98 -2.82 6.93 -10.99
C ALA A 98 -1.62 6.76 -10.05
N TYR A 99 -0.44 6.64 -10.63
CA TYR A 99 0.82 6.66 -9.90
C TYR A 99 1.71 7.83 -10.36
N ILE A 100 2.23 8.57 -9.40
CA ILE A 100 3.14 9.71 -9.60
C ILE A 100 4.46 9.39 -8.92
N GLY A 101 5.53 9.26 -9.68
CA GLY A 101 6.82 8.88 -9.13
C GLY A 101 7.94 8.88 -10.16
N VAL A 102 9.10 8.38 -9.76
CA VAL A 102 10.29 8.32 -10.61
C VAL A 102 10.94 6.94 -10.52
N VAL A 103 11.28 6.39 -11.68
CA VAL A 103 12.10 5.17 -11.82
C VAL A 103 13.27 5.45 -12.77
N ALA A 104 14.33 4.65 -12.73
CA ALA A 104 15.36 4.73 -13.75
C ALA A 104 14.98 3.97 -15.03
N ALA A 105 15.65 4.28 -16.14
CA ALA A 105 15.48 3.57 -17.41
C ALA A 105 16.24 2.22 -17.43
N ASP A 106 16.13 1.45 -16.35
CA ASP A 106 16.75 0.13 -16.14
C ASP A 106 15.71 -1.01 -16.17
N ALA A 107 16.14 -2.25 -15.93
CA ALA A 107 15.26 -3.40 -15.93
C ALA A 107 14.23 -3.32 -14.78
N ALA A 108 14.66 -2.91 -13.59
CA ALA A 108 13.81 -2.75 -12.41
C ALA A 108 12.71 -1.69 -12.63
N GLY A 109 13.05 -0.54 -13.21
CA GLY A 109 12.08 0.51 -13.55
C GLY A 109 11.06 0.05 -14.60
N ARG A 110 11.49 -0.75 -15.57
CA ARG A 110 10.57 -1.36 -16.56
C ARG A 110 9.60 -2.36 -15.90
N VAL A 111 10.04 -3.13 -14.90
CA VAL A 111 9.16 -4.05 -14.15
C VAL A 111 8.08 -3.28 -13.40
N ILE A 112 8.44 -2.20 -12.69
CA ILE A 112 7.46 -1.34 -12.01
C ILE A 112 6.47 -0.73 -13.02
N GLN A 113 6.99 -0.17 -14.12
CA GLN A 113 6.14 0.45 -15.15
C GLN A 113 5.20 -0.56 -15.80
N ALA A 114 5.69 -1.77 -16.11
CA ALA A 114 4.87 -2.83 -16.69
C ALA A 114 3.75 -3.25 -15.74
N ALA A 115 4.07 -3.51 -14.48
CA ALA A 115 3.09 -3.91 -13.48
C ALA A 115 1.98 -2.85 -13.29
N LEU A 116 2.35 -1.57 -13.24
CA LEU A 116 1.37 -0.47 -13.14
C LEU A 116 0.43 -0.44 -14.37
N ARG A 117 0.98 -0.65 -15.57
CA ARG A 117 0.18 -0.66 -16.82
C ARG A 117 -0.69 -1.90 -16.93
N ASP A 118 -0.20 -3.06 -16.56
CA ASP A 118 -0.95 -4.33 -16.57
C ASP A 118 -2.14 -4.28 -15.62
N GLU A 119 -2.08 -3.42 -14.59
CA GLU A 119 -3.14 -3.16 -13.63
C GLU A 119 -3.96 -1.90 -13.94
N ASP A 120 -3.91 -1.39 -15.17
CA ASP A 120 -4.68 -0.22 -15.63
C ASP A 120 -4.46 1.05 -14.77
N VAL A 121 -3.28 1.21 -14.15
CA VAL A 121 -2.91 2.44 -13.44
C VAL A 121 -2.39 3.48 -14.43
N ASP A 122 -2.91 4.72 -14.37
CA ASP A 122 -2.40 5.83 -15.15
C ASP A 122 -0.95 6.15 -14.75
N THR A 123 -0.03 5.95 -15.69
CA THR A 123 1.41 6.18 -15.54
C THR A 123 1.89 7.45 -16.27
N SER A 124 0.99 8.36 -16.66
CA SER A 124 1.35 9.58 -17.38
C SER A 124 2.30 10.51 -16.61
N HIS A 125 2.33 10.35 -15.29
CA HIS A 125 3.22 11.06 -14.36
C HIS A 125 4.27 10.15 -13.70
N LEU A 126 4.54 8.97 -14.26
CA LEU A 126 5.70 8.15 -13.94
C LEU A 126 6.87 8.60 -14.83
N ARG A 127 7.83 9.30 -14.25
CA ARG A 127 9.04 9.72 -14.97
C ARG A 127 10.05 8.58 -15.01
N MET A 128 10.72 8.43 -16.16
CA MET A 128 11.87 7.53 -16.32
C MET A 128 13.15 8.35 -16.49
N GLU A 129 14.02 8.29 -15.47
CA GLU A 129 15.31 8.97 -15.50
C GLU A 129 16.33 8.16 -16.30
N GLY A 130 17.06 8.83 -17.20
CA GLY A 130 18.11 8.21 -18.04
C GLY A 130 19.39 7.85 -17.26
N THR A 131 19.53 8.37 -16.04
CA THR A 131 20.68 8.15 -15.16
C THR A 131 20.23 7.72 -13.79
N GLY A 132 21.11 7.04 -13.05
CA GLY A 132 20.79 6.46 -11.74
C GLY A 132 20.25 5.03 -11.83
N LYS A 133 19.78 4.52 -10.72
CA LYS A 133 19.16 3.19 -10.60
C LYS A 133 17.75 3.32 -10.03
N THR A 134 16.86 2.43 -10.42
CA THR A 134 15.59 2.23 -9.71
C THR A 134 15.86 1.69 -8.32
N ALA A 135 15.08 2.13 -7.34
CA ALA A 135 15.20 1.65 -5.98
C ALA A 135 15.02 0.13 -5.90
N TYR A 136 15.81 -0.51 -5.07
CA TYR A 136 15.69 -1.95 -4.84
C TYR A 136 15.91 -2.30 -3.36
N CYS A 137 15.30 -3.42 -2.97
CA CYS A 137 15.50 -4.04 -1.68
C CYS A 137 15.81 -5.51 -1.86
N ILE A 138 16.92 -5.98 -1.30
CA ILE A 138 17.33 -7.38 -1.36
C ILE A 138 16.85 -8.07 -0.09
N ILE A 139 16.04 -9.13 -0.28
CA ILE A 139 15.38 -9.87 0.77
C ILE A 139 15.96 -11.29 0.82
N GLY A 140 16.49 -11.64 2.00
CA GLY A 140 16.88 -13.00 2.36
C GLY A 140 15.84 -13.67 3.26
N HIS A 141 15.91 -15.00 3.34
CA HIS A 141 15.08 -15.81 4.23
C HIS A 141 15.98 -16.67 5.12
N ARG A 142 15.68 -16.72 6.42
CA ARG A 142 16.30 -17.65 7.35
C ARG A 142 15.64 -19.04 7.25
N GLY A 143 16.25 -20.05 7.84
CA GLY A 143 15.73 -21.43 7.80
C GLY A 143 14.33 -21.65 8.39
N ASN A 144 13.83 -20.68 9.18
CA ASN A 144 12.47 -20.65 9.72
C ASN A 144 11.49 -19.81 8.86
N ASN A 145 11.89 -19.46 7.66
CA ASN A 145 11.17 -18.60 6.69
C ASN A 145 11.01 -17.13 7.11
N ASP A 146 11.70 -16.67 8.16
CA ASP A 146 11.73 -15.26 8.54
C ASP A 146 12.53 -14.46 7.51
N ARG A 147 11.92 -13.36 7.05
CA ARG A 147 12.56 -12.44 6.13
C ARG A 147 13.56 -11.54 6.88
N TYR A 148 14.63 -11.21 6.18
CA TYR A 148 15.52 -10.13 6.60
C TYR A 148 16.01 -9.33 5.40
N PHE A 149 16.27 -8.05 5.62
CA PHE A 149 16.75 -7.16 4.58
C PHE A 149 18.29 -7.22 4.56
N ILE A 150 18.84 -7.57 3.39
CA ILE A 150 20.27 -7.68 3.18
C ILE A 150 20.84 -6.33 2.79
N ARG A 151 20.26 -5.69 1.76
CA ARG A 151 20.71 -4.43 1.19
C ARG A 151 19.52 -3.70 0.59
N PHE A 152 19.56 -2.38 0.61
CA PHE A 152 18.63 -1.55 -0.14
C PHE A 152 19.35 -0.36 -0.75
N ASP A 153 18.79 0.18 -1.83
CA ASP A 153 19.21 1.42 -2.45
C ASP A 153 17.93 2.19 -2.84
N LEU A 154 17.85 3.45 -2.45
CA LEU A 154 16.69 4.30 -2.76
C LEU A 154 16.70 4.81 -4.20
N GLY A 155 17.84 4.72 -4.88
CA GLY A 155 18.00 5.10 -6.25
C GLY A 155 17.39 6.47 -6.56
N VAL A 156 16.63 6.54 -7.65
CA VAL A 156 15.93 7.77 -8.08
C VAL A 156 14.52 7.92 -7.49
N SER A 157 14.08 7.02 -6.59
CA SER A 157 12.71 7.05 -6.05
C SER A 157 12.43 8.26 -5.14
N MET A 158 13.47 8.86 -4.58
CA MET A 158 13.38 10.09 -3.79
C MET A 158 13.44 11.30 -4.73
N PHE A 159 12.29 11.87 -5.03
CA PHE A 159 12.17 12.94 -6.04
C PHE A 159 11.45 14.18 -5.50
N GLU A 160 11.64 15.30 -6.19
CA GLU A 160 10.86 16.51 -5.99
C GLU A 160 9.71 16.56 -7.02
N PRO A 161 8.45 16.73 -6.55
CA PRO A 161 7.31 16.86 -7.47
C PRO A 161 7.42 18.13 -8.31
N SER A 162 7.20 17.99 -9.62
CA SER A 162 7.06 19.13 -10.51
C SER A 162 5.72 19.85 -10.30
N ALA A 163 5.60 21.08 -10.80
CA ALA A 163 4.32 21.78 -10.81
C ALA A 163 3.22 21.01 -11.56
N ALA A 164 3.59 20.26 -12.62
CA ALA A 164 2.67 19.41 -13.36
C ALA A 164 2.19 18.22 -12.51
N ASP A 165 3.08 17.58 -11.76
CA ASP A 165 2.74 16.47 -10.83
C ASP A 165 1.75 16.94 -9.76
N ILE A 166 2.01 18.11 -9.17
CA ILE A 166 1.15 18.73 -8.17
C ILE A 166 -0.23 19.04 -8.73
N GLN A 167 -0.29 19.66 -9.93
CA GLN A 167 -1.57 19.97 -10.59
C GLN A 167 -2.34 18.70 -10.96
N PHE A 168 -1.64 17.67 -11.40
CA PHE A 168 -2.23 16.38 -11.71
C PHE A 168 -2.84 15.72 -10.47
N ALA A 169 -2.09 15.65 -9.37
CA ALA A 169 -2.55 15.08 -8.10
C ALA A 169 -3.83 15.73 -7.57
N ARG A 170 -3.98 17.05 -7.72
CA ARG A 170 -5.18 17.81 -7.29
C ARG A 170 -6.46 17.44 -8.03
N ARG A 171 -6.40 16.69 -9.13
CA ARG A 171 -7.56 16.25 -9.91
C ARG A 171 -8.25 15.02 -9.33
N PHE A 172 -7.65 14.38 -8.33
CA PHE A 172 -8.11 13.15 -7.71
C PHE A 172 -8.95 13.41 -6.46
N ASP A 173 -9.88 12.53 -6.15
CA ASP A 173 -10.72 12.59 -4.95
C ASP A 173 -9.91 12.37 -3.67
N ALA A 174 -8.83 11.60 -3.76
CA ALA A 174 -7.84 11.40 -2.70
C ALA A 174 -6.45 11.15 -3.28
N VAL A 175 -5.43 11.52 -2.51
CA VAL A 175 -4.02 11.21 -2.80
C VAL A 175 -3.45 10.43 -1.63
N HIS A 176 -2.77 9.33 -1.93
CA HIS A 176 -2.02 8.56 -0.94
C HIS A 176 -0.53 8.84 -1.04
N ILE A 177 0.12 9.04 0.12
CA ILE A 177 1.56 9.28 0.27
C ILE A 177 2.06 8.51 1.49
N GLY A 178 3.14 7.76 1.35
CA GLY A 178 3.83 7.12 2.47
C GLY A 178 4.95 8.01 3.04
N GLN A 179 5.24 7.88 4.32
CA GLN A 179 6.35 8.61 4.95
C GLN A 179 7.72 8.26 4.32
N SER A 180 7.85 7.07 3.74
CA SER A 180 9.02 6.62 2.98
C SER A 180 9.29 7.43 1.72
N SER A 181 8.29 8.13 1.21
CA SER A 181 8.38 8.94 -0.01
C SER A 181 9.17 10.24 0.16
N GLY A 182 9.38 10.71 1.41
CA GLY A 182 10.11 11.96 1.70
C GLY A 182 9.40 13.24 1.25
N LEU A 183 8.09 13.19 0.99
CA LEU A 183 7.30 14.28 0.44
C LEU A 183 6.66 15.21 1.47
N ASP A 184 7.02 15.11 2.75
CA ASP A 184 6.43 15.90 3.84
C ASP A 184 6.45 17.42 3.58
N GLY A 185 7.55 17.92 3.01
CA GLY A 185 7.71 19.33 2.68
C GLY A 185 6.82 19.82 1.53
N TRP A 186 6.23 18.91 0.76
CA TRP A 186 5.40 19.21 -0.40
C TRP A 186 3.90 19.09 -0.14
N LEU A 187 3.48 18.58 1.03
CA LEU A 187 2.07 18.31 1.32
C LEU A 187 1.18 19.55 1.19
N ASP A 188 1.66 20.73 1.60
CA ASP A 188 0.90 21.98 1.44
C ASP A 188 0.76 22.40 -0.04
N ALA A 189 1.79 22.14 -0.84
CA ALA A 189 1.73 22.42 -2.27
C ALA A 189 0.81 21.43 -3.00
N ILE A 190 0.87 20.13 -2.66
CA ILE A 190 -0.01 19.10 -3.20
C ILE A 190 -1.45 19.39 -2.82
N ALA A 191 -1.72 19.74 -1.55
CA ALA A 191 -3.02 20.12 -0.99
C ALA A 191 -4.20 19.32 -1.57
N PRO A 192 -4.18 17.99 -1.50
CA PRO A 192 -5.25 17.18 -2.04
C PRO A 192 -6.55 17.40 -1.26
N GLN A 193 -7.70 17.13 -1.89
CA GLN A 193 -8.99 17.18 -1.20
C GLN A 193 -9.03 16.23 0.00
N ARG A 194 -8.40 15.06 -0.13
CA ARG A 194 -8.23 14.05 0.92
C ARG A 194 -6.83 13.47 0.84
N LEU A 195 -6.03 13.70 1.87
CA LEU A 195 -4.73 13.07 2.03
C LEU A 195 -4.88 11.76 2.82
N SER A 196 -4.45 10.65 2.23
CA SER A 196 -4.13 9.43 2.96
C SER A 196 -2.62 9.39 3.20
N TYR A 197 -2.20 9.35 4.44
CA TYR A 197 -0.79 9.35 4.79
C TYR A 197 -0.44 8.12 5.63
N ASP A 198 0.52 7.33 5.18
CA ASP A 198 1.04 6.19 5.94
C ASP A 198 2.28 6.59 6.74
N PHE A 199 2.13 6.66 8.05
CA PHE A 199 3.22 6.90 9.00
C PHE A 199 4.11 5.67 9.21
N SER A 200 3.73 4.52 8.67
CA SER A 200 4.42 3.24 8.87
C SER A 200 4.64 2.96 10.37
N THR A 201 5.87 2.67 10.77
CA THR A 201 6.24 2.42 12.19
C THR A 201 6.73 3.67 12.92
N ARG A 202 6.66 4.85 12.32
CA ARG A 202 7.10 6.08 12.96
C ARG A 202 6.19 6.47 14.12
N ARG A 203 6.80 6.84 15.26
CA ARG A 203 6.12 7.17 16.54
C ARG A 203 6.43 8.57 17.04
N ASP A 204 6.91 9.43 16.17
CA ASP A 204 7.26 10.80 16.49
C ASP A 204 6.01 11.67 16.62
N VAL A 205 5.73 12.12 17.85
CA VAL A 205 4.55 12.93 18.20
C VAL A 205 4.57 14.29 17.47
N GLU A 206 5.75 14.91 17.30
CA GLU A 206 5.84 16.18 16.57
C GLU A 206 5.52 15.99 15.09
N HIS A 207 5.93 14.85 14.51
CA HIS A 207 5.55 14.48 13.14
C HIS A 207 4.03 14.26 13.04
N TYR A 208 3.42 13.59 14.01
CA TYR A 208 1.96 13.44 14.07
C TYR A 208 1.23 14.78 14.12
N ARG A 209 1.70 15.72 14.97
CA ARG A 209 1.12 17.06 15.08
C ARG A 209 1.28 17.89 13.81
N ARG A 210 2.36 17.70 13.07
CA ARG A 210 2.66 18.43 11.84
C ARG A 210 1.86 17.92 10.65
N ILE A 211 1.71 16.62 10.51
CA ILE A 211 1.10 15.97 9.34
C ILE A 211 -0.38 15.64 9.58
N GLY A 212 -0.75 15.27 10.81
CA GLY A 212 -2.11 14.90 11.19
C GLY A 212 -3.19 15.88 10.72
N PRO A 213 -3.03 17.22 10.87
CA PRO A 213 -4.03 18.19 10.41
C PRO A 213 -4.34 18.14 8.91
N LYS A 214 -3.47 17.52 8.11
CA LYS A 214 -3.63 17.39 6.66
C LYS A 214 -4.29 16.08 6.27
N CYS A 215 -4.40 15.12 7.21
CA CYS A 215 -4.83 13.76 6.91
C CYS A 215 -6.35 13.61 6.93
N PHE A 216 -6.92 13.21 5.80
CA PHE A 216 -8.21 12.55 5.78
C PHE A 216 -8.10 11.13 6.37
N LEU A 217 -7.03 10.39 6.03
CA LEU A 217 -6.71 9.07 6.61
C LEU A 217 -5.24 9.04 7.05
N ALA A 218 -5.01 8.96 8.35
CA ALA A 218 -3.70 8.70 8.95
C ALA A 218 -3.58 7.20 9.24
N ALA A 219 -2.64 6.51 8.60
CA ALA A 219 -2.40 5.09 8.81
C ALA A 219 -1.10 4.86 9.60
N VAL A 220 -1.12 3.88 10.50
CA VAL A 220 0.02 3.53 11.38
C VAL A 220 0.12 2.01 11.48
N SER A 221 1.34 1.47 11.32
CA SER A 221 1.64 0.06 11.57
C SER A 221 1.87 -0.18 13.06
N GLY A 222 0.89 -0.72 13.77
CA GLY A 222 0.86 -0.90 15.23
C GLY A 222 0.97 -2.34 15.70
N GLY A 223 1.57 -3.26 14.93
CA GLY A 223 1.71 -4.67 15.31
C GLY A 223 2.42 -4.91 16.63
N GLU A 224 3.42 -4.09 16.93
CA GLU A 224 4.24 -4.13 18.14
C GLU A 224 3.65 -3.32 19.31
N LEU A 225 2.61 -2.50 19.06
CA LEU A 225 2.06 -1.63 20.08
C LEU A 225 1.17 -2.39 21.06
N SER A 226 1.26 -2.02 22.33
CA SER A 226 0.31 -2.38 23.38
C SER A 226 -1.04 -1.69 23.16
N PRO A 227 -2.13 -2.16 23.78
CA PRO A 227 -3.42 -1.50 23.69
C PRO A 227 -3.41 -0.03 24.14
N ASP A 228 -2.64 0.31 25.16
CA ASP A 228 -2.52 1.69 25.66
C ASP A 228 -1.77 2.58 24.67
N GLU A 229 -0.69 2.08 24.05
CA GLU A 229 0.05 2.81 23.00
C GLU A 229 -0.80 3.02 21.75
N ILE A 230 -1.64 2.05 21.37
CA ILE A 230 -2.60 2.20 20.27
C ILE A 230 -3.58 3.32 20.58
N THR A 231 -4.14 3.32 21.79
CA THR A 231 -5.08 4.34 22.25
C THR A 231 -4.43 5.71 22.25
N ALA A 232 -3.21 5.83 22.77
CA ALA A 232 -2.45 7.08 22.80
C ALA A 232 -2.12 7.58 21.36
N THR A 233 -1.74 6.68 20.46
CA THR A 233 -1.45 7.00 19.05
C THR A 233 -2.71 7.55 18.35
N ILE A 234 -3.84 6.88 18.53
CA ILE A 234 -5.12 7.31 17.97
C ILE A 234 -5.52 8.68 18.52
N ALA A 235 -5.44 8.87 19.84
CA ALA A 235 -5.76 10.14 20.48
C ALA A 235 -4.89 11.27 19.93
N CYS A 236 -3.56 11.08 19.88
CA CYS A 236 -2.63 12.07 19.38
C CYS A 236 -2.93 12.50 17.94
N LEU A 237 -3.17 11.57 17.02
CA LEU A 237 -3.48 11.86 15.63
C LEU A 237 -4.86 12.51 15.47
N ARG A 238 -5.87 12.05 16.23
CA ARG A 238 -7.20 12.67 16.24
C ARG A 238 -7.17 14.10 16.77
N GLU A 239 -6.51 14.32 17.88
CA GLU A 239 -6.31 15.66 18.49
C GLU A 239 -5.50 16.57 17.59
N SER A 240 -4.57 16.03 16.80
CA SER A 240 -3.84 16.77 15.77
C SER A 240 -4.72 17.22 14.61
N GLY A 241 -5.90 16.61 14.39
CA GLY A 241 -6.84 17.01 13.35
C GLY A 241 -7.06 15.97 12.24
N ALA A 242 -6.48 14.77 12.31
CA ALA A 242 -6.76 13.72 11.33
C ALA A 242 -8.23 13.30 11.37
N ASP A 243 -8.92 13.18 10.21
CA ASP A 243 -10.33 12.78 10.16
C ASP A 243 -10.54 11.32 10.52
N TRP A 244 -9.67 10.45 10.01
CA TRP A 244 -9.65 9.02 10.29
C TRP A 244 -8.25 8.57 10.67
N VAL A 245 -8.16 7.70 11.66
CA VAL A 245 -6.90 7.07 12.09
C VAL A 245 -7.05 5.56 11.99
N LEU A 246 -6.22 4.93 11.16
CA LEU A 246 -6.11 3.48 11.02
C LEU A 246 -4.85 2.99 11.72
N VAL A 247 -4.98 2.01 12.61
CA VAL A 247 -3.86 1.28 13.18
C VAL A 247 -3.96 -0.19 12.78
N THR A 248 -3.07 -0.65 11.88
CA THR A 248 -2.98 -2.06 11.50
C THR A 248 -2.15 -2.82 12.52
N ARG A 249 -2.54 -4.07 12.85
CA ARG A 249 -1.95 -4.83 13.96
C ARG A 249 -1.49 -6.24 13.54
N GLY A 250 -1.24 -6.43 12.25
CA GLY A 250 -0.87 -7.73 11.69
C GLY A 250 -1.93 -8.80 12.00
N THR A 251 -1.53 -9.92 12.58
CA THR A 251 -2.45 -11.02 12.94
C THR A 251 -3.48 -10.67 14.03
N LYS A 252 -3.36 -9.50 14.66
CA LYS A 252 -4.32 -8.98 15.64
C LYS A 252 -5.39 -8.07 15.00
N GLY A 253 -5.45 -8.00 13.65
CA GLY A 253 -6.44 -7.22 12.92
C GLY A 253 -6.11 -5.73 12.84
N ALA A 254 -7.11 -4.86 13.01
CA ALA A 254 -6.92 -3.40 12.91
C ALA A 254 -7.96 -2.63 13.72
N VAL A 255 -7.63 -1.36 14.00
CA VAL A 255 -8.50 -0.37 14.63
C VAL A 255 -8.63 0.82 13.70
N LEU A 256 -9.85 1.30 13.48
CA LEU A 256 -10.16 2.52 12.73
C LEU A 256 -10.93 3.48 13.63
N ALA A 257 -10.48 4.72 13.78
CA ALA A 257 -11.09 5.70 14.67
C ALA A 257 -11.39 7.02 13.95
N SER A 258 -12.49 7.66 14.31
CA SER A 258 -12.90 8.98 13.84
C SER A 258 -13.80 9.66 14.86
N ALA A 259 -14.41 10.79 14.50
CA ALA A 259 -15.47 11.42 15.29
C ALA A 259 -16.74 10.54 15.43
N GLN A 260 -16.92 9.57 14.53
CA GLN A 260 -18.06 8.63 14.57
C GLN A 260 -17.87 7.50 15.60
N GLY A 261 -16.65 7.29 16.10
CA GLY A 261 -16.33 6.25 17.09
C GLY A 261 -15.07 5.46 16.72
N VAL A 262 -14.88 4.36 17.43
CA VAL A 262 -13.77 3.43 17.27
C VAL A 262 -14.32 2.09 16.78
N PHE A 263 -13.78 1.57 15.71
CA PHE A 263 -14.18 0.34 15.04
C PHE A 263 -13.02 -0.64 15.01
N HIS A 264 -13.31 -1.92 15.19
CA HIS A 264 -12.31 -2.98 15.25
C HIS A 264 -12.63 -4.06 14.22
N THR A 265 -11.59 -4.72 13.74
CA THR A 265 -11.73 -5.97 12.97
C THR A 265 -10.63 -6.94 13.37
N GLU A 266 -10.97 -8.21 13.42
CA GLU A 266 -9.99 -9.29 13.53
C GLU A 266 -9.28 -9.48 12.18
N ALA A 267 -8.08 -10.09 12.22
CA ALA A 267 -7.42 -10.51 11.01
C ALA A 267 -8.15 -11.70 10.39
N THR A 268 -8.34 -11.67 9.09
CA THR A 268 -8.83 -12.83 8.34
C THR A 268 -7.76 -13.95 8.38
N PRO A 269 -8.10 -15.14 8.88
CA PRO A 269 -7.13 -16.23 8.98
C PRO A 269 -6.61 -16.67 7.61
N ILE A 270 -5.30 -16.82 7.50
CA ILE A 270 -4.63 -17.34 6.30
C ILE A 270 -3.30 -18.02 6.68
N VAL A 271 -2.91 -19.01 5.91
CA VAL A 271 -1.52 -19.49 5.89
C VAL A 271 -0.75 -18.58 4.95
N ALA A 272 0.03 -17.68 5.51
CA ALA A 272 0.75 -16.68 4.73
C ALA A 272 1.89 -17.31 3.93
N VAL A 273 1.97 -16.98 2.65
CA VAL A 273 3.13 -17.23 1.77
C VAL A 273 4.15 -16.10 1.98
N ASP A 274 3.67 -14.86 1.99
CA ASP A 274 4.46 -13.65 2.22
C ASP A 274 3.55 -12.58 2.85
N THR A 275 4.10 -11.75 3.72
CA THR A 275 3.32 -10.67 4.36
C THR A 275 3.66 -9.28 3.82
N LEU A 276 4.51 -9.20 2.77
CA LEU A 276 4.84 -7.93 2.14
C LEU A 276 3.61 -7.32 1.46
N GLY A 277 3.41 -6.00 1.62
CA GLY A 277 2.29 -5.29 1.02
C GLY A 277 0.91 -5.51 1.69
N ALA A 278 0.81 -6.38 2.72
CA ALA A 278 -0.45 -6.58 3.43
C ALA A 278 -0.97 -5.29 4.10
N GLY A 279 -0.06 -4.49 4.66
CA GLY A 279 -0.38 -3.16 5.21
C GLY A 279 -0.90 -2.21 4.13
N ASP A 280 -0.20 -2.14 3.01
CA ASP A 280 -0.54 -1.26 1.89
C ASP A 280 -1.91 -1.59 1.30
N SER A 281 -2.19 -2.88 1.11
CA SER A 281 -3.49 -3.35 0.61
C SER A 281 -4.63 -3.09 1.61
N PHE A 282 -4.35 -3.20 2.92
CA PHE A 282 -5.30 -2.83 3.97
C PHE A 282 -5.61 -1.33 3.92
N ILE A 283 -4.58 -0.47 3.85
CA ILE A 283 -4.71 0.99 3.74
C ILE A 283 -5.48 1.36 2.48
N ALA A 284 -5.10 0.78 1.33
CA ALA A 284 -5.77 1.00 0.06
C ALA A 284 -7.26 0.68 0.15
N ARG A 285 -7.64 -0.50 0.67
CA ARG A 285 -9.05 -0.88 0.78
C ARG A 285 -9.83 -0.01 1.78
N THR A 286 -9.16 0.41 2.86
CA THR A 286 -9.76 1.34 3.81
C THR A 286 -10.02 2.69 3.17
N LEU A 287 -9.03 3.29 2.51
CA LEU A 287 -9.18 4.57 1.81
C LEU A 287 -10.28 4.52 0.75
N TYR A 288 -10.30 3.47 -0.09
CA TYR A 288 -11.34 3.27 -1.09
C TYR A 288 -12.74 3.25 -0.46
N GLY A 289 -12.93 2.47 0.62
CA GLY A 289 -14.21 2.36 1.31
C GLY A 289 -14.66 3.68 1.94
N LEU A 290 -13.73 4.42 2.57
CA LEU A 290 -14.01 5.73 3.16
C LEU A 290 -14.42 6.77 2.10
N VAL A 291 -13.71 6.83 0.96
CA VAL A 291 -14.06 7.74 -0.14
C VAL A 291 -15.40 7.37 -0.75
N LYS A 292 -15.73 6.09 -0.81
CA LYS A 292 -17.02 5.56 -1.29
C LYS A 292 -18.17 5.77 -0.30
N GLY A 293 -17.87 6.09 0.96
CA GLY A 293 -18.88 6.23 2.02
C GLY A 293 -19.38 4.90 2.56
N GLU A 294 -18.58 3.85 2.50
CA GLU A 294 -18.92 2.55 3.10
C GLU A 294 -18.96 2.63 4.63
N ALA A 295 -19.83 1.85 5.25
CA ALA A 295 -19.89 1.76 6.72
C ALA A 295 -18.55 1.23 7.29
N PRO A 296 -18.00 1.83 8.35
CA PRO A 296 -16.67 1.50 8.89
C PRO A 296 -16.46 0.01 9.21
N ALA A 297 -17.46 -0.66 9.80
CA ALA A 297 -17.35 -2.08 10.09
C ALA A 297 -17.26 -2.94 8.81
N THR A 298 -18.03 -2.60 7.79
CA THR A 298 -18.03 -3.32 6.50
C THR A 298 -16.72 -3.13 5.76
N LEU A 299 -16.21 -1.89 5.67
CA LEU A 299 -14.95 -1.60 4.98
C LEU A 299 -13.76 -2.26 5.68
N LEU A 300 -13.72 -2.29 7.03
CA LEU A 300 -12.64 -2.94 7.78
C LEU A 300 -12.59 -4.45 7.55
N GLN A 301 -13.76 -5.12 7.55
CA GLN A 301 -13.81 -6.54 7.20
C GLN A 301 -13.34 -6.81 5.78
N ALA A 302 -13.72 -5.95 4.83
CA ALA A 302 -13.25 -6.05 3.45
C ALA A 302 -11.73 -5.82 3.36
N ALA A 303 -11.17 -4.84 4.09
CA ALA A 303 -9.75 -4.58 4.15
C ALA A 303 -8.96 -5.75 4.74
N SER A 304 -9.49 -6.38 5.81
CA SER A 304 -8.89 -7.58 6.40
C SER A 304 -8.82 -8.75 5.40
N ARG A 305 -9.89 -8.99 4.62
CA ARG A 305 -9.90 -10.02 3.57
C ARG A 305 -8.90 -9.72 2.45
N VAL A 306 -8.79 -8.46 2.02
CA VAL A 306 -7.83 -8.06 0.98
C VAL A 306 -6.39 -8.26 1.47
N ALA A 307 -6.09 -7.83 2.70
CA ALA A 307 -4.76 -8.03 3.28
C ALA A 307 -4.40 -9.52 3.42
N ALA A 308 -5.37 -10.36 3.81
CA ALA A 308 -5.17 -11.81 3.83
C ALA A 308 -4.91 -12.37 2.42
N ALA A 309 -5.66 -11.94 1.40
CA ALA A 309 -5.42 -12.37 0.02
C ALA A 309 -4.03 -11.95 -0.48
N THR A 310 -3.57 -10.73 -0.14
CA THR A 310 -2.20 -10.27 -0.43
C THR A 310 -1.16 -11.18 0.19
N CYS A 311 -1.37 -11.66 1.41
CA CYS A 311 -0.47 -12.61 2.06
C CYS A 311 -0.42 -14.00 1.40
N GLY A 312 -1.30 -14.32 0.47
CA GLY A 312 -1.35 -15.59 -0.25
C GLY A 312 -0.38 -15.71 -1.43
N GLN A 313 0.39 -14.67 -1.74
CA GLN A 313 1.33 -14.61 -2.86
C GLN A 313 2.66 -13.95 -2.44
N TYR A 314 3.68 -14.06 -3.28
CA TYR A 314 4.92 -13.32 -3.11
C TYR A 314 4.80 -11.90 -3.68
N GLY A 315 5.47 -10.94 -3.00
CA GLY A 315 5.40 -9.53 -3.33
C GLY A 315 4.04 -8.89 -2.99
N GLY A 316 4.01 -7.57 -2.84
CA GLY A 316 2.79 -6.84 -2.43
C GLY A 316 1.64 -6.92 -3.43
N THR A 317 1.96 -7.09 -4.71
CA THR A 317 1.00 -7.09 -5.82
C THR A 317 1.18 -8.23 -6.81
N GLY A 318 2.19 -9.11 -6.61
CA GLY A 318 2.61 -10.11 -7.58
C GLY A 318 3.51 -9.48 -8.66
N HIS A 319 3.36 -9.89 -9.94
CA HIS A 319 4.16 -9.41 -11.08
C HIS A 319 5.64 -9.77 -10.99
N ALA A 320 5.93 -11.05 -10.75
CA ALA A 320 7.28 -11.57 -10.67
C ALA A 320 8.07 -11.35 -11.98
N ALA A 321 9.33 -10.95 -11.84
CA ALA A 321 10.30 -10.90 -12.92
C ALA A 321 11.65 -11.47 -12.46
N PRO A 322 12.50 -11.97 -13.36
CA PRO A 322 13.86 -12.33 -13.00
C PRO A 322 14.63 -11.14 -12.42
N ILE A 323 15.46 -11.37 -11.39
CA ILE A 323 16.28 -10.28 -10.84
C ILE A 323 17.27 -9.81 -11.91
N ASP A 324 17.20 -8.52 -12.23
CA ASP A 324 18.14 -7.79 -13.07
C ASP A 324 18.33 -6.37 -12.49
N LEU A 325 19.41 -6.17 -11.75
CA LEU A 325 19.82 -4.89 -11.17
C LEU A 325 20.98 -4.24 -11.95
N GLY A 326 21.35 -4.81 -13.12
CA GLY A 326 22.49 -4.35 -13.91
C GLY A 326 23.86 -4.64 -13.27
N GLU A 327 23.89 -5.41 -12.18
CA GLU A 327 25.10 -5.86 -11.50
C GLU A 327 24.97 -7.35 -11.08
N PRO A 328 26.09 -8.09 -11.00
CA PRO A 328 26.05 -9.49 -10.56
C PRO A 328 25.54 -9.63 -9.12
N ILE A 329 24.59 -10.53 -8.91
CA ILE A 329 24.07 -10.85 -7.56
C ILE A 329 25.01 -11.85 -6.84
N ALA A 330 26.09 -12.29 -7.49
CA ALA A 330 27.00 -13.33 -6.99
C ALA A 330 27.66 -13.04 -5.62
N GLU A 331 27.69 -11.76 -5.17
CA GLU A 331 28.17 -11.37 -3.84
C GLU A 331 27.12 -11.50 -2.72
N LEU A 332 25.91 -11.99 -3.05
CA LEU A 332 24.79 -12.10 -2.14
C LEU A 332 24.51 -13.55 -1.71
N GLN A 333 25.43 -14.46 -1.94
CA GLN A 333 25.38 -15.80 -1.39
C GLN A 333 26.00 -15.80 0.01
N ASP A 334 25.10 -15.88 1.01
CA ASP A 334 25.29 -16.10 2.47
C ASP A 334 25.69 -14.89 3.32
#